data_0f274085e39ca531fc4bc3fbe886224c
#
_entry.id   0f274085e39ca531fc4bc3fbe886224c
#
_cell.length_a   1.000
_cell.length_b   1.000
_cell.length_c   1.000
_cell.angle_alpha   90.00
_cell.angle_beta   90.00
_cell.angle_gamma   90.00
#
_symmetry.space_group_name_H-M   'P 1'
#
loop_
_entity.id
_entity.type
_entity.pdbx_description
1 polymer ?
#
loop_
_entity_poly.entity_id
_entity_poly.type
_entity_poly.pdbx_seq_one_letter_code
_entity_poly.pdbx_strand_id
1 'polypeptide(L)'
;MSEDAHDQYATRMLAAVSLGWAVLQFGRMLLSPLLPAIITDLGITEATAGIVLAAFQIVYAVTQYPSGEFSDQWTRATLIMPAFAVLVIGFALFDIVNGLGMFVVAAVVTGIGKGLFSIPSRALLSDLFTTNRGRALGIYAAGTDVGGIAAAGVATVTVTYASWRTPFLPVAILLGILATWYVFMNRERYALERTTLDIGGTVSGLIQHSRQRETLIAFALFYFMVGGVVNFYPTYLTQTKDFSAELASLTFALIFIVGLIIKPSAGMLGDRLSRIGIAITGLLIAAVALSVVTVISTPIYIWIITSILAIGYKTGFPLADAIILDGAPSDGMGADLGAARALFLGANAIGPAYVGIVATYANYEIAFGGLAVCLLFAAGILARQRINSTDGVRAD
;
A
#
# COMPACT_ATOMS: atom_id res chain seq x y z
N MET A 1 4.92 19.81 -31.49
CA MET A 1 6.05 19.52 -30.58
C MET A 1 6.86 18.45 -31.28
N SER A 2 8.20 18.57 -31.40
CA SER A 2 9.00 17.49 -31.99
C SER A 2 8.86 16.24 -31.06
N GLU A 3 8.95 15.07 -31.63
CA GLU A 3 8.86 13.77 -30.91
C GLU A 3 9.86 13.72 -29.75
N ASP A 4 11.10 14.17 -29.98
CA ASP A 4 12.14 14.30 -28.97
C ASP A 4 11.76 15.21 -27.78
N ALA A 5 11.03 16.30 -28.02
CA ALA A 5 10.60 17.21 -26.97
C ALA A 5 9.42 16.66 -26.14
N HIS A 6 8.61 15.77 -26.74
CA HIS A 6 7.58 15.02 -26.03
C HIS A 6 8.19 13.95 -25.14
N ASP A 7 9.11 13.16 -25.64
CA ASP A 7 9.80 12.10 -24.91
C ASP A 7 10.60 12.62 -23.71
N GLN A 8 11.27 13.76 -23.88
CA GLN A 8 11.97 14.42 -22.77
C GLN A 8 11.00 14.90 -21.67
N TYR A 9 9.85 15.46 -22.07
CA TYR A 9 8.82 15.89 -21.11
C TYR A 9 8.24 14.70 -20.36
N ALA A 10 7.84 13.64 -21.07
CA ALA A 10 7.29 12.43 -20.48
C ALA A 10 8.28 11.78 -19.48
N THR A 11 9.57 11.68 -19.87
CA THR A 11 10.61 11.12 -18.97
C THR A 11 10.82 11.95 -17.72
N ARG A 12 10.79 13.29 -17.81
CA ARG A 12 10.91 14.18 -16.65
C ARG A 12 9.70 14.07 -15.74
N MET A 13 8.49 13.97 -16.28
CA MET A 13 7.27 13.76 -15.49
C MET A 13 7.28 12.39 -14.81
N LEU A 14 7.73 11.34 -15.51
CA LEU A 14 7.91 10.01 -14.91
C LEU A 14 8.86 10.08 -13.71
N ALA A 15 10.00 10.75 -13.85
CA ALA A 15 10.95 10.90 -12.76
C ALA A 15 10.34 11.69 -11.58
N ALA A 16 9.70 12.84 -11.84
CA ALA A 16 9.15 13.69 -10.81
C ALA A 16 8.06 12.98 -9.99
N VAL A 17 7.06 12.34 -10.65
CA VAL A 17 5.97 11.68 -9.92
C VAL A 17 6.40 10.34 -9.30
N SER A 18 7.35 9.60 -9.93
CA SER A 18 7.85 8.34 -9.36
C SER A 18 8.72 8.59 -8.14
N LEU A 19 9.59 9.60 -8.16
CA LEU A 19 10.34 10.04 -6.99
C LEU A 19 9.42 10.62 -5.92
N GLY A 20 8.41 11.41 -6.30
CA GLY A 20 7.37 11.88 -5.39
C GLY A 20 6.67 10.74 -4.67
N TRP A 21 6.28 9.70 -5.40
CA TRP A 21 5.69 8.50 -4.82
C TRP A 21 6.66 7.75 -3.90
N ALA A 22 7.92 7.59 -4.32
CA ALA A 22 8.94 6.91 -3.51
C ALA A 22 9.21 7.65 -2.19
N VAL A 23 9.35 8.99 -2.22
CA VAL A 23 9.55 9.82 -1.01
C VAL A 23 8.31 9.81 -0.12
N LEU A 24 7.10 9.88 -0.69
CA LEU A 24 5.86 9.72 0.07
C LEU A 24 5.81 8.36 0.76
N GLN A 25 6.12 7.29 0.04
CA GLN A 25 6.11 5.94 0.60
C GLN A 25 7.23 5.76 1.64
N PHE A 26 8.39 6.36 1.43
CA PHE A 26 9.46 6.42 2.42
C PHE A 26 8.95 7.04 3.73
N GLY A 27 8.40 8.26 3.69
CA GLY A 27 7.87 8.92 4.88
C GLY A 27 6.76 8.13 5.57
N ARG A 28 5.83 7.56 4.79
CA ARG A 28 4.75 6.72 5.33
C ARG A 28 5.26 5.44 5.98
N MET A 29 6.22 4.78 5.37
CA MET A 29 6.77 3.50 5.88
C MET A 29 7.64 3.70 7.13
N LEU A 30 8.19 4.90 7.38
CA LEU A 30 8.88 5.23 8.64
C LEU A 30 7.98 5.05 9.87
N LEU A 31 6.68 5.29 9.75
CA LEU A 31 5.74 5.14 10.87
C LEU A 31 5.76 3.72 11.46
N SER A 32 6.04 2.70 10.66
CA SER A 32 6.02 1.31 11.11
C SER A 32 7.20 0.95 12.04
N PRO A 33 8.47 1.08 11.62
CA PRO A 33 9.60 0.79 12.51
C PRO A 33 9.78 1.80 13.64
N LEU A 34 9.26 3.03 13.51
CA LEU A 34 9.29 4.04 14.56
C LEU A 34 8.09 3.94 15.53
N LEU A 35 7.10 3.09 15.24
CA LEU A 35 5.86 2.99 16.02
C LEU A 35 6.08 2.68 17.51
N PRO A 36 7.00 1.81 17.91
CA PRO A 36 7.29 1.58 19.34
C PRO A 36 7.74 2.86 20.05
N ALA A 37 8.61 3.65 19.40
CA ALA A 37 9.08 4.92 19.96
C ALA A 37 7.95 5.97 20.01
N ILE A 38 7.07 6.02 19.01
CA ILE A 38 5.89 6.89 18.99
C ILE A 38 4.94 6.53 20.14
N ILE A 39 4.63 5.26 20.34
CA ILE A 39 3.75 4.76 21.42
C ILE A 39 4.30 5.18 22.77
N THR A 40 5.58 4.93 23.01
CA THR A 40 6.25 5.25 24.27
C THR A 40 6.29 6.76 24.53
N ASP A 41 6.70 7.55 23.54
CA ASP A 41 6.88 9.01 23.68
C ASP A 41 5.55 9.76 23.87
N LEU A 42 4.49 9.33 23.15
CA LEU A 42 3.17 9.94 23.27
C LEU A 42 2.33 9.36 24.42
N GLY A 43 2.79 8.32 25.11
CA GLY A 43 2.07 7.65 26.19
C GLY A 43 0.73 7.06 25.75
N ILE A 44 0.67 6.53 24.52
CA ILE A 44 -0.56 5.94 23.94
C ILE A 44 -0.48 4.41 23.94
N THR A 45 -1.62 3.75 23.73
CA THR A 45 -1.67 2.29 23.59
C THR A 45 -1.49 1.86 22.14
N GLU A 46 -1.18 0.59 21.90
CA GLU A 46 -1.15 -0.03 20.58
C GLU A 46 -2.50 0.11 19.88
N ALA A 47 -3.62 -0.03 20.63
CA ALA A 47 -4.96 0.19 20.12
C ALA A 47 -5.14 1.60 19.56
N THR A 48 -4.72 2.62 20.33
CA THR A 48 -4.80 4.02 19.90
C THR A 48 -3.94 4.27 18.66
N ALA A 49 -2.70 3.77 18.65
CA ALA A 49 -1.81 3.87 17.50
C ALA A 49 -2.41 3.19 16.26
N GLY A 50 -2.95 1.97 16.42
CA GLY A 50 -3.63 1.23 15.35
C GLY A 50 -4.84 1.98 14.77
N ILE A 51 -5.64 2.64 15.63
CA ILE A 51 -6.78 3.46 15.19
C ILE A 51 -6.30 4.68 14.40
N VAL A 52 -5.23 5.37 14.83
CA VAL A 52 -4.67 6.50 14.07
C VAL A 52 -4.15 6.07 12.70
N LEU A 53 -3.45 4.92 12.63
CA LEU A 53 -2.98 4.36 11.37
C LEU A 53 -4.14 3.89 10.47
N ALA A 54 -5.21 3.37 11.06
CA ALA A 54 -6.44 3.06 10.35
C ALA A 54 -7.11 4.33 9.80
N ALA A 55 -7.20 5.38 10.59
CA ALA A 55 -7.74 6.68 10.15
C ALA A 55 -6.96 7.25 8.95
N PHE A 56 -5.61 7.21 9.00
CA PHE A 56 -4.76 7.56 7.86
C PHE A 56 -5.16 6.78 6.59
N GLN A 57 -5.32 5.46 6.70
CA GLN A 57 -5.64 4.61 5.56
C GLN A 57 -7.08 4.78 5.07
N ILE A 58 -8.06 5.02 5.97
CA ILE A 58 -9.45 5.29 5.62
C ILE A 58 -9.52 6.62 4.84
N VAL A 59 -8.90 7.68 5.36
CA VAL A 59 -8.88 8.97 4.70
C VAL A 59 -8.20 8.88 3.34
N TYR A 60 -7.09 8.14 3.23
CA TYR A 60 -6.45 7.85 1.96
C TYR A 60 -7.40 7.15 0.98
N ALA A 61 -8.11 6.10 1.41
CA ALA A 61 -9.05 5.36 0.57
C ALA A 61 -10.24 6.21 0.12
N VAL A 62 -10.83 6.97 1.04
CA VAL A 62 -11.98 7.85 0.77
C VAL A 62 -11.59 8.99 -0.20
N THR A 63 -10.39 9.55 -0.04
CA THR A 63 -9.90 10.64 -0.91
C THR A 63 -9.56 10.14 -2.31
N GLN A 64 -9.25 8.86 -2.50
CA GLN A 64 -8.92 8.32 -3.83
C GLN A 64 -10.09 8.40 -4.82
N TYR A 65 -11.32 8.15 -4.37
CA TYR A 65 -12.48 8.15 -5.26
C TYR A 65 -12.71 9.53 -5.88
N PRO A 66 -12.91 10.63 -5.10
CA PRO A 66 -13.06 11.96 -5.69
C PRO A 66 -11.83 12.41 -6.46
N SER A 67 -10.63 12.00 -6.02
CA SER A 67 -9.38 12.31 -6.75
C SER A 67 -9.36 11.68 -8.16
N GLY A 68 -9.91 10.48 -8.32
CA GLY A 68 -10.07 9.83 -9.62
C GLY A 68 -11.02 10.61 -10.54
N GLU A 69 -12.25 10.87 -10.09
CA GLU A 69 -13.26 11.60 -10.83
C GLU A 69 -12.80 13.01 -11.24
N PHE A 70 -12.22 13.75 -10.29
CA PHE A 70 -11.68 15.07 -10.59
C PHE A 70 -10.47 14.99 -11.54
N SER A 71 -9.67 13.94 -11.46
CA SER A 71 -8.54 13.71 -12.35
C SER A 71 -8.97 13.49 -13.80
N ASP A 72 -10.13 12.93 -14.05
CA ASP A 72 -10.64 12.69 -15.40
C ASP A 72 -11.30 13.92 -16.02
N GLN A 73 -11.83 14.82 -15.18
CA GLN A 73 -12.52 16.05 -15.63
C GLN A 73 -11.64 17.30 -15.59
N TRP A 74 -10.67 17.35 -14.68
CA TRP A 74 -9.70 18.43 -14.57
C TRP A 74 -8.35 17.99 -15.18
N THR A 75 -7.38 18.90 -15.23
CA THR A 75 -6.02 18.52 -15.59
C THR A 75 -5.35 17.77 -14.44
N ARG A 76 -4.45 16.83 -14.75
CA ARG A 76 -3.71 16.06 -13.76
C ARG A 76 -2.92 16.96 -12.80
N ALA A 77 -2.34 18.05 -13.34
CA ALA A 77 -1.60 19.04 -12.58
C ALA A 77 -2.44 19.74 -11.50
N THR A 78 -3.72 19.98 -11.76
CA THR A 78 -4.66 20.64 -10.82
C THR A 78 -4.81 19.84 -9.50
N LEU A 79 -4.57 18.53 -9.53
CA LEU A 79 -4.65 17.67 -8.34
C LEU A 79 -3.27 17.33 -7.78
N ILE A 80 -2.26 17.08 -8.62
CA ILE A 80 -0.91 16.69 -8.17
C ILE A 80 -0.26 17.82 -7.37
N MET A 81 -0.46 19.08 -7.77
CA MET A 81 0.12 20.23 -7.07
C MET A 81 -0.40 20.41 -5.63
N PRO A 82 -1.73 20.52 -5.40
CA PRO A 82 -2.24 20.56 -4.04
C PRO A 82 -1.88 19.31 -3.24
N ALA A 83 -1.80 18.13 -3.89
CA ALA A 83 -1.39 16.91 -3.22
C ALA A 83 0.03 17.02 -2.64
N PHE A 84 0.98 17.55 -3.41
CA PHE A 84 2.34 17.82 -2.89
C PHE A 84 2.31 18.79 -1.72
N ALA A 85 1.55 19.90 -1.81
CA ALA A 85 1.46 20.87 -0.74
C ALA A 85 0.89 20.24 0.55
N VAL A 86 -0.18 19.47 0.44
CA VAL A 86 -0.80 18.75 1.57
C VAL A 86 0.16 17.72 2.15
N LEU A 87 0.92 17.00 1.32
CA LEU A 87 1.94 16.04 1.79
C LEU A 87 3.09 16.73 2.52
N VAL A 88 3.59 17.86 2.01
CA VAL A 88 4.62 18.67 2.69
C VAL A 88 4.13 19.09 4.08
N ILE A 89 2.90 19.62 4.16
CA ILE A 89 2.30 20.01 5.45
C ILE A 89 2.16 18.78 6.35
N GLY A 90 1.62 17.67 5.85
CA GLY A 90 1.40 16.46 6.62
C GLY A 90 2.69 15.89 7.23
N PHE A 91 3.76 15.80 6.45
CA PHE A 91 5.05 15.33 6.96
C PHE A 91 5.75 16.36 7.87
N ALA A 92 5.62 17.65 7.60
CA ALA A 92 6.11 18.68 8.52
C ALA A 92 5.38 18.65 9.87
N LEU A 93 4.09 18.33 9.88
CA LEU A 93 3.33 18.14 11.12
C LEU A 93 3.86 16.99 11.97
N PHE A 94 4.33 15.86 11.35
CA PHE A 94 4.93 14.76 12.12
C PHE A 94 6.20 15.17 12.85
N ASP A 95 6.98 16.11 12.34
CA ASP A 95 8.21 16.62 12.97
C ASP A 95 7.92 17.35 14.29
N ILE A 96 6.77 18.02 14.39
CA ILE A 96 6.39 18.84 15.55
C ILE A 96 5.30 18.21 16.43
N VAL A 97 4.95 16.93 16.22
CA VAL A 97 3.95 16.24 17.05
C VAL A 97 4.36 16.24 18.53
N ASN A 98 3.49 16.69 19.38
CA ASN A 98 3.68 16.76 20.83
C ASN A 98 2.57 16.05 21.64
N GLY A 99 1.64 15.38 20.97
CA GLY A 99 0.54 14.65 21.59
C GLY A 99 -0.36 13.96 20.58
N LEU A 100 -1.31 13.15 21.08
CA LEU A 100 -2.20 12.32 20.26
C LEU A 100 -3.00 13.14 19.24
N GLY A 101 -3.56 14.28 19.63
CA GLY A 101 -4.39 15.10 18.73
C GLY A 101 -3.61 15.54 17.48
N MET A 102 -2.38 16.00 17.67
CA MET A 102 -1.52 16.41 16.56
C MET A 102 -1.04 15.23 15.73
N PHE A 103 -0.79 14.07 16.33
CA PHE A 103 -0.48 12.83 15.62
C PHE A 103 -1.64 12.40 14.70
N VAL A 104 -2.90 12.50 15.18
CA VAL A 104 -4.09 12.26 14.36
C VAL A 104 -4.18 13.23 13.19
N VAL A 105 -3.98 14.55 13.45
CA VAL A 105 -4.02 15.58 12.40
C VAL A 105 -2.95 15.33 11.34
N ALA A 106 -1.70 15.04 11.74
CA ALA A 106 -0.61 14.73 10.82
C ALA A 106 -0.94 13.50 9.95
N ALA A 107 -1.48 12.44 10.56
CA ALA A 107 -1.90 11.23 9.87
C ALA A 107 -3.02 11.50 8.86
N VAL A 108 -4.07 12.22 9.25
CA VAL A 108 -5.20 12.57 8.39
C VAL A 108 -4.76 13.45 7.22
N VAL A 109 -4.00 14.52 7.47
CA VAL A 109 -3.49 15.42 6.42
C VAL A 109 -2.62 14.65 5.42
N THR A 110 -1.72 13.79 5.90
CA THR A 110 -0.89 12.96 5.03
C THR A 110 -1.73 11.95 4.23
N GLY A 111 -2.79 11.39 4.84
CA GLY A 111 -3.76 10.51 4.17
C GLY A 111 -4.48 11.19 3.02
N ILE A 112 -4.96 12.44 3.22
CA ILE A 112 -5.56 13.26 2.16
C ILE A 112 -4.55 13.50 1.03
N GLY A 113 -3.34 13.96 1.35
CA GLY A 113 -2.30 14.24 0.36
C GLY A 113 -1.95 13.00 -0.47
N LYS A 114 -1.84 11.82 0.17
CA LYS A 114 -1.61 10.56 -0.51
C LYS A 114 -2.75 10.18 -1.46
N GLY A 115 -4.01 10.40 -1.05
CA GLY A 115 -5.19 10.13 -1.87
C GLY A 115 -5.23 11.01 -3.10
N LEU A 116 -4.99 12.30 -2.93
CA LEU A 116 -4.93 13.28 -4.02
C LEU A 116 -3.77 13.02 -5.00
N PHE A 117 -2.66 12.46 -4.53
CA PHE A 117 -1.48 12.21 -5.35
C PHE A 117 -1.56 10.92 -6.18
N SER A 118 -2.08 9.83 -5.58
CA SER A 118 -1.85 8.46 -6.11
C SER A 118 -2.54 8.18 -7.44
N ILE A 119 -3.78 8.64 -7.65
CA ILE A 119 -4.55 8.39 -8.88
C ILE A 119 -4.13 9.33 -10.00
N PRO A 120 -4.07 10.67 -9.80
CA PRO A 120 -3.67 11.58 -10.86
C PRO A 120 -2.26 11.33 -11.39
N SER A 121 -1.32 10.93 -10.51
CA SER A 121 0.05 10.59 -10.93
C SER A 121 0.09 9.39 -11.87
N ARG A 122 -0.69 8.34 -11.60
CA ARG A 122 -0.80 7.16 -12.48
C ARG A 122 -1.51 7.50 -13.79
N ALA A 123 -2.56 8.32 -13.72
CA ALA A 123 -3.29 8.79 -14.90
C ALA A 123 -2.36 9.61 -15.82
N LEU A 124 -1.61 10.57 -15.25
CA LEU A 124 -0.61 11.35 -15.99
C LEU A 124 0.40 10.44 -16.73
N LEU A 125 0.95 9.44 -16.03
CA LEU A 125 1.86 8.50 -16.67
C LEU A 125 1.21 7.66 -17.74
N SER A 126 -0.06 7.29 -17.55
CA SER A 126 -0.82 6.53 -18.54
C SER A 126 -1.10 7.34 -19.80
N ASP A 127 -1.31 8.66 -19.66
CA ASP A 127 -1.55 9.57 -20.76
C ASP A 127 -0.25 9.87 -21.55
N LEU A 128 0.88 10.00 -20.84
CA LEU A 128 2.18 10.30 -21.44
C LEU A 128 2.86 9.09 -22.11
N PHE A 129 2.60 7.88 -21.64
CA PHE A 129 3.24 6.65 -22.11
C PHE A 129 2.23 5.68 -22.71
N THR A 130 1.81 5.92 -23.95
CA THR A 130 0.82 5.07 -24.63
C THR A 130 1.37 3.70 -25.03
N THR A 131 2.60 3.65 -25.55
CA THR A 131 3.25 2.39 -26.02
C THR A 131 3.96 1.62 -24.91
N ASN A 132 4.56 2.30 -23.92
CA ASN A 132 5.35 1.71 -22.83
C ASN A 132 4.68 1.93 -21.46
N ARG A 133 3.36 2.02 -21.41
CA ARG A 133 2.55 2.31 -20.22
C ARG A 133 2.88 1.39 -19.03
N GLY A 134 2.97 0.08 -19.28
CA GLY A 134 3.27 -0.90 -18.25
C GLY A 134 4.64 -0.68 -17.60
N ARG A 135 5.65 -0.31 -18.39
CA ARG A 135 6.99 0.01 -17.88
C ARG A 135 6.98 1.27 -17.01
N ALA A 136 6.31 2.34 -17.44
CA ALA A 136 6.22 3.58 -16.69
C ALA A 136 5.49 3.38 -15.35
N LEU A 137 4.35 2.69 -15.35
CA LEU A 137 3.61 2.35 -14.14
C LEU A 137 4.38 1.38 -13.24
N GLY A 138 5.18 0.48 -13.80
CA GLY A 138 6.07 -0.42 -13.07
C GLY A 138 7.18 0.34 -12.31
N ILE A 139 7.81 1.33 -12.94
CA ILE A 139 8.81 2.22 -12.32
C ILE A 139 8.16 3.00 -11.17
N TYR A 140 6.98 3.58 -11.40
CA TYR A 140 6.22 4.26 -10.36
C TYR A 140 5.90 3.34 -9.17
N ALA A 141 5.42 2.13 -9.44
CA ALA A 141 5.06 1.16 -8.41
C ALA A 141 6.26 0.65 -7.59
N ALA A 142 7.45 0.54 -8.22
CA ALA A 142 8.69 0.17 -7.56
C ALA A 142 9.10 1.18 -6.46
N GLY A 143 8.67 2.44 -6.59
CA GLY A 143 8.84 3.46 -5.56
C GLY A 143 8.31 3.07 -4.18
N THR A 144 7.32 2.16 -4.11
CA THR A 144 6.81 1.64 -2.83
C THR A 144 7.85 0.76 -2.12
N ASP A 145 8.52 -0.12 -2.85
CA ASP A 145 9.51 -1.02 -2.24
C ASP A 145 10.82 -0.27 -1.95
N VAL A 146 11.24 0.63 -2.85
CA VAL A 146 12.40 1.52 -2.61
C VAL A 146 12.16 2.40 -1.38
N GLY A 147 10.97 3.01 -1.27
CA GLY A 147 10.59 3.80 -0.10
C GLY A 147 10.59 2.98 1.20
N GLY A 148 10.12 1.73 1.15
CA GLY A 148 10.13 0.82 2.29
C GLY A 148 11.54 0.43 2.75
N ILE A 149 12.43 0.14 1.81
CA ILE A 149 13.86 -0.16 2.11
C ILE A 149 14.52 1.07 2.73
N ALA A 150 14.34 2.26 2.13
CA ALA A 150 14.89 3.50 2.65
C ALA A 150 14.35 3.81 4.06
N ALA A 151 13.05 3.60 4.29
CA ALA A 151 12.43 3.81 5.59
C ALA A 151 13.03 2.91 6.67
N ALA A 152 13.23 1.63 6.39
CA ALA A 152 13.85 0.71 7.31
C ALA A 152 15.31 1.12 7.63
N GLY A 153 16.09 1.49 6.60
CA GLY A 153 17.48 1.95 6.78
C GLY A 153 17.57 3.24 7.61
N VAL A 154 16.73 4.25 7.31
CA VAL A 154 16.71 5.51 8.07
C VAL A 154 16.17 5.29 9.49
N ALA A 155 15.16 4.45 9.68
CA ALA A 155 14.65 4.14 11.01
C ALA A 155 15.73 3.51 11.89
N THR A 156 16.55 2.60 11.35
CA THR A 156 17.69 1.98 12.08
C THR A 156 18.61 3.04 12.68
N VAL A 157 18.97 4.07 11.89
CA VAL A 157 19.81 5.18 12.37
C VAL A 157 19.05 6.08 13.35
N THR A 158 17.77 6.34 13.04
CA THR A 158 16.96 7.27 13.82
C THR A 158 16.72 6.76 15.24
N VAL A 159 16.38 5.47 15.41
CA VAL A 159 16.10 4.90 16.75
C VAL A 159 17.34 4.87 17.64
N THR A 160 18.54 4.87 17.05
CA THR A 160 19.80 4.81 17.79
C THR A 160 20.31 6.20 18.18
N TYR A 161 20.16 7.20 17.30
CA TYR A 161 20.89 8.47 17.44
C TYR A 161 19.99 9.70 17.48
N ALA A 162 18.69 9.59 17.27
CA ALA A 162 17.80 10.74 17.11
C ALA A 162 16.39 10.50 17.68
N SER A 163 15.54 11.53 17.63
CA SER A 163 14.11 11.40 17.90
C SER A 163 13.39 10.75 16.69
N TRP A 164 12.32 10.01 16.95
CA TRP A 164 11.46 9.46 15.90
C TRP A 164 10.87 10.54 14.98
N ARG A 165 10.85 11.79 15.40
CA ARG A 165 10.37 12.94 14.62
C ARG A 165 11.35 13.36 13.53
N THR A 166 12.65 13.25 13.81
CA THR A 166 13.74 13.79 12.98
C THR A 166 13.66 13.49 11.48
N PRO A 167 13.27 12.29 11.00
CA PRO A 167 13.27 12.00 9.57
C PRO A 167 12.11 12.65 8.80
N PHE A 168 11.07 13.17 9.46
CA PHE A 168 9.88 13.67 8.76
C PHE A 168 10.06 15.04 8.13
N LEU A 169 10.85 15.93 8.74
CA LEU A 169 11.16 17.23 8.13
C LEU A 169 11.98 17.08 6.84
N PRO A 170 13.06 16.27 6.78
CA PRO A 170 13.71 15.91 5.51
C PRO A 170 12.76 15.37 4.44
N VAL A 171 11.79 14.51 4.80
CA VAL A 171 10.76 14.02 3.86
C VAL A 171 9.93 15.19 3.31
N ALA A 172 9.48 16.09 4.18
CA ALA A 172 8.72 17.27 3.76
C ALA A 172 9.53 18.17 2.82
N ILE A 173 10.82 18.41 3.13
CA ILE A 173 11.73 19.20 2.29
C ILE A 173 11.91 18.54 0.91
N LEU A 174 12.17 17.24 0.86
CA LEU A 174 12.32 16.50 -0.40
C LEU A 174 11.05 16.57 -1.25
N LEU A 175 9.86 16.42 -0.65
CA LEU A 175 8.60 16.59 -1.36
C LEU A 175 8.40 18.02 -1.86
N GLY A 176 8.81 19.04 -1.09
CA GLY A 176 8.80 20.44 -1.50
C GLY A 176 9.72 20.72 -2.70
N ILE A 177 10.91 20.13 -2.70
CA ILE A 177 11.85 20.21 -3.84
C ILE A 177 11.22 19.56 -5.09
N LEU A 178 10.64 18.34 -4.93
CA LEU A 178 9.98 17.64 -6.03
C LEU A 178 8.73 18.37 -6.52
N ALA A 179 7.95 18.98 -5.63
CA ALA A 179 6.83 19.83 -6.00
C ALA A 179 7.28 21.02 -6.85
N THR A 180 8.33 21.70 -6.42
CA THR A 180 8.93 22.83 -7.14
C THR A 180 9.43 22.38 -8.53
N TRP A 181 10.15 21.26 -8.58
CA TRP A 181 10.60 20.68 -9.84
C TRP A 181 9.41 20.32 -10.77
N TYR A 182 8.36 19.70 -10.23
CA TYR A 182 7.15 19.38 -10.98
C TYR A 182 6.51 20.64 -11.57
N VAL A 183 6.36 21.73 -10.79
CA VAL A 183 5.81 23.01 -11.27
C VAL A 183 6.57 23.57 -12.45
N PHE A 184 7.91 23.62 -12.33
CA PHE A 184 8.75 24.18 -13.42
C PHE A 184 8.71 23.33 -14.69
N MET A 185 8.45 22.02 -14.57
CA MET A 185 8.40 21.11 -15.72
C MET A 185 6.98 20.97 -16.28
N ASN A 186 5.95 21.22 -15.46
CA ASN A 186 4.57 21.04 -15.87
C ASN A 186 4.19 21.95 -17.04
N ARG A 187 3.53 21.38 -18.04
CA ARG A 187 3.02 22.09 -19.23
C ARG A 187 1.50 22.13 -19.30
N GLU A 188 0.81 21.40 -18.41
CA GLU A 188 -0.63 21.40 -18.34
C GLU A 188 -1.14 22.71 -17.72
N ARG A 189 -2.25 23.22 -18.26
CA ARG A 189 -2.96 24.36 -17.66
C ARG A 189 -3.82 23.86 -16.51
N TYR A 190 -3.86 24.62 -15.44
CA TYR A 190 -4.79 24.34 -14.34
C TYR A 190 -6.22 24.64 -14.79
N ALA A 191 -7.12 23.68 -14.64
CA ALA A 191 -8.52 23.80 -15.00
C ALA A 191 -9.39 23.23 -13.85
N LEU A 192 -10.45 23.97 -13.51
CA LEU A 192 -11.46 23.57 -12.52
C LEU A 192 -12.82 23.59 -13.21
N GLU A 193 -13.48 22.45 -13.28
CA GLU A 193 -14.85 22.32 -13.80
C GLU A 193 -15.78 21.77 -12.70
N ARG A 194 -17.09 22.06 -12.85
CA ARG A 194 -18.07 21.51 -11.91
C ARG A 194 -18.29 20.03 -12.19
N THR A 195 -18.05 19.20 -11.19
CA THR A 195 -18.10 17.75 -11.26
C THR A 195 -19.23 17.21 -10.41
N THR A 196 -19.94 16.20 -10.89
CA THR A 196 -20.91 15.42 -10.13
C THR A 196 -20.33 14.05 -9.82
N LEU A 197 -20.35 13.64 -8.55
CA LEU A 197 -19.87 12.33 -8.12
C LEU A 197 -21.01 11.31 -8.13
N ASP A 198 -20.88 10.21 -8.88
CA ASP A 198 -21.83 9.09 -8.87
C ASP A 198 -21.22 7.87 -8.16
N ILE A 199 -21.37 7.84 -6.83
CA ILE A 199 -20.87 6.73 -5.97
C ILE A 199 -21.76 5.49 -6.09
N GLY A 200 -23.09 5.69 -6.31
CA GLY A 200 -24.08 4.62 -6.27
C GLY A 200 -23.97 3.62 -7.41
N GLY A 201 -23.74 4.11 -8.62
CA GLY A 201 -23.65 3.28 -9.83
C GLY A 201 -22.41 2.37 -9.81
N THR A 202 -21.28 2.89 -9.34
CA THR A 202 -20.00 2.17 -9.31
C THR A 202 -19.99 0.99 -8.33
N VAL A 203 -20.62 1.14 -7.14
CA VAL A 203 -20.65 0.07 -6.11
C VAL A 203 -21.63 -1.06 -6.45
N SER A 204 -22.76 -0.74 -7.10
CA SER A 204 -23.78 -1.74 -7.43
C SER A 204 -23.29 -2.75 -8.49
N GLY A 205 -22.48 -2.33 -9.46
CA GLY A 205 -21.97 -3.18 -10.53
C GLY A 205 -21.06 -4.32 -10.03
N LEU A 206 -20.25 -4.07 -9.01
CA LEU A 206 -19.25 -5.02 -8.47
C LEU A 206 -19.86 -6.23 -7.73
N ILE A 207 -21.06 -6.07 -7.15
CA ILE A 207 -21.64 -7.08 -6.24
C ILE A 207 -22.52 -8.10 -6.99
N GLN A 208 -22.85 -7.83 -8.26
CA GLN A 208 -23.85 -8.61 -9.00
C GLN A 208 -23.38 -10.02 -9.42
N HIS A 209 -22.08 -10.26 -9.60
CA HIS A 209 -21.57 -11.57 -10.03
C HIS A 209 -20.95 -12.35 -8.86
N SER A 210 -21.46 -13.55 -8.56
CA SER A 210 -21.01 -14.37 -7.40
C SER A 210 -19.53 -14.71 -7.44
N ARG A 211 -18.97 -15.00 -8.61
CA ARG A 211 -17.55 -15.34 -8.79
C ARG A 211 -16.63 -14.16 -8.50
N GLN A 212 -17.01 -12.96 -8.93
CA GLN A 212 -16.28 -11.73 -8.67
C GLN A 212 -16.32 -11.38 -7.17
N ARG A 213 -17.47 -11.59 -6.52
CA ARG A 213 -17.65 -11.39 -5.07
C ARG A 213 -16.73 -12.29 -4.23
N GLU A 214 -16.57 -13.57 -4.57
CA GLU A 214 -15.64 -14.49 -3.87
C GLU A 214 -14.20 -14.01 -4.00
N THR A 215 -13.78 -13.60 -5.19
CA THR A 215 -12.44 -12.99 -5.43
C THR A 215 -12.24 -11.72 -4.62
N LEU A 216 -13.26 -10.84 -4.57
CA LEU A 216 -13.20 -9.60 -3.80
C LEU A 216 -13.03 -9.86 -2.30
N ILE A 217 -13.78 -10.83 -1.74
CA ILE A 217 -13.67 -11.20 -0.32
C ILE A 217 -12.29 -11.78 -0.02
N ALA A 218 -11.78 -12.69 -0.85
CA ALA A 218 -10.48 -13.31 -0.65
C ALA A 218 -9.36 -12.26 -0.64
N PHE A 219 -9.36 -11.33 -1.60
CA PHE A 219 -8.34 -10.28 -1.62
C PHE A 219 -8.58 -9.17 -0.59
N ALA A 220 -9.81 -8.92 -0.15
CA ALA A 220 -10.07 -8.05 1.00
C ALA A 220 -9.41 -8.61 2.27
N LEU A 221 -9.54 -9.92 2.55
CA LEU A 221 -8.87 -10.59 3.66
C LEU A 221 -7.33 -10.52 3.54
N PHE A 222 -6.80 -10.68 2.31
CA PHE A 222 -5.38 -10.49 2.04
C PHE A 222 -4.92 -9.06 2.36
N TYR A 223 -5.62 -8.03 1.87
CA TYR A 223 -5.26 -6.64 2.13
C TYR A 223 -5.47 -6.23 3.59
N PHE A 224 -6.42 -6.83 4.30
CA PHE A 224 -6.56 -6.70 5.75
C PHE A 224 -5.29 -7.18 6.49
N MET A 225 -4.78 -8.37 6.14
CA MET A 225 -3.50 -8.87 6.68
C MET A 225 -2.34 -7.92 6.33
N VAL A 226 -2.29 -7.44 5.09
CA VAL A 226 -1.27 -6.47 4.65
C VAL A 226 -1.26 -5.24 5.56
N GLY A 227 -2.43 -4.68 5.87
CA GLY A 227 -2.56 -3.53 6.76
C GLY A 227 -2.01 -3.80 8.16
N GLY A 228 -2.33 -4.94 8.73
CA GLY A 228 -1.83 -5.36 10.05
C GLY A 228 -0.31 -5.53 10.06
N VAL A 229 0.20 -6.38 9.16
CA VAL A 229 1.64 -6.71 9.08
C VAL A 229 2.49 -5.47 8.79
N VAL A 230 2.17 -4.71 7.76
CA VAL A 230 2.99 -3.56 7.33
C VAL A 230 3.08 -2.48 8.40
N ASN A 231 2.09 -2.34 9.27
CA ASN A 231 2.10 -1.31 10.30
C ASN A 231 2.69 -1.80 11.64
N PHE A 232 2.53 -3.07 12.00
CA PHE A 232 2.87 -3.56 13.32
C PHE A 232 4.00 -4.60 13.36
N TYR A 233 4.52 -5.08 12.21
CA TYR A 233 5.54 -6.11 12.22
C TYR A 233 6.82 -5.74 12.96
N PRO A 234 7.41 -4.53 12.78
CA PRO A 234 8.55 -4.12 13.60
C PRO A 234 8.21 -4.01 15.09
N THR A 235 7.04 -3.49 15.44
CA THR A 235 6.58 -3.39 16.84
C THR A 235 6.44 -4.77 17.48
N TYR A 236 5.86 -5.72 16.73
CA TYR A 236 5.78 -7.12 17.17
C TYR A 236 7.17 -7.72 17.44
N LEU A 237 8.13 -7.50 16.53
CA LEU A 237 9.50 -8.01 16.72
C LEU A 237 10.20 -7.41 17.94
N THR A 238 10.00 -6.12 18.21
CA THR A 238 10.63 -5.47 19.37
C THR A 238 9.96 -5.84 20.68
N GLN A 239 8.63 -5.90 20.72
CA GLN A 239 7.90 -6.10 21.99
C GLN A 239 7.69 -7.57 22.37
N THR A 240 7.75 -8.47 21.38
CA THR A 240 7.44 -9.90 21.63
C THR A 240 8.61 -10.83 21.35
N LYS A 241 9.54 -10.45 20.47
CA LYS A 241 10.68 -11.28 20.06
C LYS A 241 12.02 -10.75 20.58
N ASP A 242 12.00 -9.73 21.43
CA ASP A 242 13.17 -9.10 22.05
C ASP A 242 14.21 -8.59 21.02
N PHE A 243 13.76 -8.24 19.81
CA PHE A 243 14.64 -7.63 18.80
C PHE A 243 14.97 -6.21 19.21
N SER A 244 16.23 -5.80 18.99
CA SER A 244 16.54 -4.37 19.02
C SER A 244 15.75 -3.64 17.91
N ALA A 245 15.51 -2.36 18.09
CA ALA A 245 14.78 -1.56 17.11
C ALA A 245 15.48 -1.56 15.72
N GLU A 246 16.82 -1.61 15.73
CA GLU A 246 17.63 -1.71 14.51
C GLU A 246 17.40 -3.04 13.80
N LEU A 247 17.45 -4.17 14.58
CA LEU A 247 17.26 -5.51 14.03
C LEU A 247 15.84 -5.69 13.49
N ALA A 248 14.84 -5.17 14.18
CA ALA A 248 13.44 -5.17 13.73
C ALA A 248 13.26 -4.37 12.44
N SER A 249 13.90 -3.19 12.35
CA SER A 249 13.87 -2.35 11.14
C SER A 249 14.53 -3.04 9.94
N LEU A 250 15.69 -3.66 10.13
CA LEU A 250 16.38 -4.43 9.09
C LEU A 250 15.57 -5.65 8.66
N THR A 251 14.94 -6.35 9.61
CA THR A 251 14.04 -7.47 9.30
C THR A 251 12.84 -7.01 8.47
N PHE A 252 12.30 -5.84 8.78
CA PHE A 252 11.21 -5.25 7.99
C PHE A 252 11.65 -4.89 6.55
N ALA A 253 12.90 -4.47 6.35
CA ALA A 253 13.46 -4.20 5.02
C ALA A 253 13.41 -5.42 4.10
N LEU A 254 13.59 -6.65 4.65
CA LEU A 254 13.55 -7.89 3.87
C LEU A 254 12.24 -8.04 3.08
N ILE A 255 11.12 -7.60 3.65
CA ILE A 255 9.82 -7.64 2.99
C ILE A 255 9.84 -6.87 1.66
N PHE A 256 10.51 -5.73 1.62
CA PHE A 256 10.56 -4.88 0.43
C PHE A 256 11.67 -5.32 -0.53
N ILE A 257 12.83 -5.76 -0.02
CA ILE A 257 13.93 -6.30 -0.83
C ILE A 257 13.43 -7.52 -1.62
N VAL A 258 12.79 -8.47 -0.95
CA VAL A 258 12.19 -9.64 -1.60
C VAL A 258 11.08 -9.20 -2.57
N GLY A 259 10.32 -8.16 -2.22
CA GLY A 259 9.23 -7.63 -3.04
C GLY A 259 9.68 -7.13 -4.41
N LEU A 260 10.87 -6.53 -4.52
CA LEU A 260 11.43 -6.07 -5.80
C LEU A 260 11.62 -7.22 -6.81
N ILE A 261 11.93 -8.42 -6.31
CA ILE A 261 12.18 -9.61 -7.13
C ILE A 261 10.88 -10.37 -7.38
N ILE A 262 10.08 -10.56 -6.34
CA ILE A 262 8.92 -11.45 -6.38
C ILE A 262 7.75 -10.86 -7.17
N LYS A 263 7.48 -9.56 -7.09
CA LYS A 263 6.35 -8.96 -7.81
C LYS A 263 6.41 -9.18 -9.33
N PRO A 264 7.51 -8.87 -10.02
CA PRO A 264 7.63 -9.15 -11.46
C PRO A 264 7.55 -10.66 -11.76
N SER A 265 8.22 -11.46 -10.94
CA SER A 265 8.27 -12.92 -11.14
C SER A 265 6.89 -13.58 -10.97
N ALA A 266 6.10 -13.14 -9.99
CA ALA A 266 4.74 -13.62 -9.75
C ALA A 266 3.80 -13.28 -10.91
N GLY A 267 3.91 -12.06 -11.47
CA GLY A 267 3.16 -11.66 -12.67
C GLY A 267 3.47 -12.57 -13.84
N MET A 268 4.75 -12.74 -14.19
CA MET A 268 5.19 -13.61 -15.29
C MET A 268 4.76 -15.08 -15.08
N LEU A 269 4.82 -15.58 -13.85
CA LEU A 269 4.40 -16.93 -13.52
C LEU A 269 2.88 -17.09 -13.63
N GLY A 270 2.11 -16.06 -13.25
CA GLY A 270 0.66 -16.00 -13.40
C GLY A 270 0.22 -16.04 -14.86
N ASP A 271 0.98 -15.44 -15.77
CA ASP A 271 0.68 -15.46 -17.22
C ASP A 271 0.96 -16.81 -17.86
N ARG A 272 1.90 -17.59 -17.31
CA ARG A 272 2.28 -18.92 -17.83
C ARG A 272 1.50 -20.07 -17.21
N LEU A 273 1.03 -19.90 -15.99
CA LEU A 273 0.32 -20.91 -15.21
C LEU A 273 -1.09 -20.38 -14.82
N SER A 274 -1.72 -21.01 -13.85
CA SER A 274 -3.01 -20.53 -13.32
C SER A 274 -2.80 -19.36 -12.34
N ARG A 275 -3.29 -18.16 -12.67
CA ARG A 275 -3.25 -16.98 -11.78
C ARG A 275 -3.86 -17.28 -10.41
N ILE A 276 -5.05 -17.93 -10.40
CA ILE A 276 -5.71 -18.36 -9.15
C ILE A 276 -4.85 -19.38 -8.41
N GLY A 277 -4.25 -20.36 -9.10
CA GLY A 277 -3.39 -21.36 -8.48
C GLY A 277 -2.17 -20.76 -7.79
N ILE A 278 -1.51 -19.79 -8.42
CA ILE A 278 -0.36 -19.08 -7.84
C ILE A 278 -0.79 -18.17 -6.70
N ALA A 279 -1.95 -17.51 -6.81
CA ALA A 279 -2.51 -16.72 -5.70
C ALA A 279 -2.77 -17.59 -4.47
N ILE A 280 -3.40 -18.76 -4.63
CA ILE A 280 -3.62 -19.73 -3.52
C ILE A 280 -2.29 -20.12 -2.89
N THR A 281 -1.29 -20.49 -3.70
CA THR A 281 0.04 -20.89 -3.21
C THR A 281 0.69 -19.75 -2.43
N GLY A 282 0.65 -18.51 -2.94
CA GLY A 282 1.18 -17.33 -2.26
C GLY A 282 0.49 -17.07 -0.91
N LEU A 283 -0.86 -17.16 -0.87
CA LEU A 283 -1.62 -16.99 0.36
C LEU A 283 -1.29 -18.06 1.41
N LEU A 284 -1.15 -19.33 1.00
CA LEU A 284 -0.77 -20.43 1.88
C LEU A 284 0.65 -20.26 2.41
N ILE A 285 1.62 -19.91 1.56
CA ILE A 285 3.00 -19.61 1.98
C ILE A 285 2.99 -18.48 3.01
N ALA A 286 2.26 -17.39 2.77
CA ALA A 286 2.17 -16.28 3.69
C ALA A 286 1.49 -16.67 5.01
N ALA A 287 0.41 -17.47 4.97
CA ALA A 287 -0.29 -17.93 6.16
C ALA A 287 0.60 -18.82 7.04
N VAL A 288 1.27 -19.80 6.44
CA VAL A 288 2.17 -20.70 7.16
C VAL A 288 3.35 -19.91 7.74
N ALA A 289 4.00 -19.07 6.94
CA ALA A 289 5.12 -18.26 7.40
C ALA A 289 4.70 -17.33 8.56
N LEU A 290 3.54 -16.69 8.46
CA LEU A 290 3.03 -15.81 9.52
C LEU A 290 2.72 -16.60 10.80
N SER A 291 2.16 -17.81 10.69
CA SER A 291 1.94 -18.70 11.83
C SER A 291 3.26 -19.16 12.46
N VAL A 292 4.28 -19.47 11.65
CA VAL A 292 5.60 -19.90 12.15
C VAL A 292 6.31 -18.75 12.87
N VAL A 293 6.21 -17.51 12.38
CA VAL A 293 6.79 -16.33 13.08
C VAL A 293 6.24 -16.19 14.50
N THR A 294 4.98 -16.58 14.77
CA THR A 294 4.42 -16.45 16.12
C THR A 294 5.08 -17.40 17.13
N VAL A 295 5.60 -18.54 16.71
CA VAL A 295 6.14 -19.57 17.60
C VAL A 295 7.68 -19.61 17.70
N ILE A 296 8.39 -19.00 16.73
CA ILE A 296 9.87 -18.95 16.75
C ILE A 296 10.37 -17.64 17.37
N SER A 297 11.58 -17.70 17.99
CA SER A 297 12.20 -16.51 18.60
C SER A 297 13.66 -16.28 18.16
N THR A 298 14.29 -17.26 17.51
CA THR A 298 15.68 -17.16 17.07
C THR A 298 15.80 -16.21 15.86
N PRO A 299 16.63 -15.16 15.91
CA PRO A 299 16.69 -14.11 14.87
C PRO A 299 16.92 -14.64 13.46
N ILE A 300 17.85 -15.58 13.28
CA ILE A 300 18.15 -16.13 11.95
C ILE A 300 16.96 -16.86 11.34
N TYR A 301 16.18 -17.60 12.14
CA TYR A 301 14.97 -18.25 11.65
C TYR A 301 13.86 -17.24 11.35
N ILE A 302 13.73 -16.18 12.14
CA ILE A 302 12.79 -15.09 11.86
C ILE A 302 13.14 -14.41 10.53
N TRP A 303 14.41 -14.17 10.21
CA TRP A 303 14.83 -13.61 8.93
C TRP A 303 14.47 -14.51 7.75
N ILE A 304 14.74 -15.81 7.86
CA ILE A 304 14.37 -16.81 6.84
C ILE A 304 12.86 -16.81 6.64
N ILE A 305 12.08 -16.91 7.72
CA ILE A 305 10.62 -16.97 7.64
C ILE A 305 10.02 -15.66 7.19
N THR A 306 10.59 -14.50 7.56
CA THR A 306 10.19 -13.20 7.03
C THR A 306 10.40 -13.10 5.52
N SER A 307 11.49 -13.66 5.02
CA SER A 307 11.74 -13.74 3.57
C SER A 307 10.72 -14.63 2.86
N ILE A 308 10.36 -15.76 3.47
CA ILE A 308 9.30 -16.66 2.97
C ILE A 308 7.91 -15.97 3.04
N LEU A 309 7.62 -15.28 4.15
CA LEU A 309 6.41 -14.46 4.28
C LEU A 309 6.34 -13.43 3.16
N ALA A 310 7.46 -12.74 2.89
CA ALA A 310 7.54 -11.74 1.83
C ALA A 310 7.28 -12.33 0.44
N ILE A 311 7.73 -13.55 0.14
CA ILE A 311 7.42 -14.25 -1.12
C ILE A 311 5.90 -14.41 -1.27
N GLY A 312 5.24 -15.01 -0.29
CA GLY A 312 3.79 -15.21 -0.32
C GLY A 312 3.01 -13.89 -0.37
N TYR A 313 3.36 -12.96 0.49
CA TYR A 313 2.77 -11.64 0.60
C TYR A 313 2.88 -10.82 -0.69
N LYS A 314 4.06 -10.74 -1.31
CA LYS A 314 4.27 -9.90 -2.50
C LYS A 314 3.67 -10.50 -3.78
N THR A 315 3.47 -11.82 -3.82
CA THR A 315 2.78 -12.53 -4.90
C THR A 315 1.32 -12.08 -5.06
N GLY A 316 0.63 -11.74 -3.96
CA GLY A 316 -0.78 -11.37 -3.97
C GLY A 316 -1.10 -10.10 -4.77
N PHE A 317 -0.21 -9.10 -4.82
CA PHE A 317 -0.50 -7.81 -5.44
C PHE A 317 -0.74 -7.87 -6.96
N PRO A 318 0.20 -8.37 -7.79
CA PRO A 318 -0.01 -8.42 -9.23
C PRO A 318 -1.15 -9.37 -9.61
N LEU A 319 -1.36 -10.44 -8.83
CA LEU A 319 -2.39 -11.42 -9.13
C LEU A 319 -3.79 -10.93 -8.74
N ALA A 320 -3.95 -10.12 -7.68
CA ALA A 320 -5.22 -9.52 -7.32
C ALA A 320 -5.77 -8.67 -8.47
N ASP A 321 -4.95 -7.76 -9.00
CA ASP A 321 -5.33 -6.91 -10.12
C ASP A 321 -5.65 -7.74 -11.38
N ALA A 322 -4.82 -8.73 -11.71
CA ALA A 322 -4.99 -9.56 -12.89
C ALA A 322 -6.26 -10.43 -12.84
N ILE A 323 -6.57 -11.06 -11.69
CA ILE A 323 -7.74 -11.93 -11.54
C ILE A 323 -9.05 -11.12 -11.61
N ILE A 324 -9.04 -9.88 -11.08
CA ILE A 324 -10.21 -9.00 -11.18
C ILE A 324 -10.44 -8.59 -12.63
N LEU A 325 -9.40 -8.22 -13.36
CA LEU A 325 -9.51 -7.85 -14.77
C LEU A 325 -9.97 -9.00 -15.65
N ASP A 326 -9.57 -10.24 -15.35
CA ASP A 326 -10.04 -11.44 -16.07
C ASP A 326 -11.56 -11.69 -15.90
N GLY A 327 -12.15 -11.23 -14.80
CA GLY A 327 -13.57 -11.39 -14.51
C GLY A 327 -14.44 -10.19 -14.90
N ALA A 328 -13.85 -9.09 -15.34
CA ALA A 328 -14.56 -7.86 -15.67
C ALA A 328 -15.09 -7.86 -17.11
N PRO A 329 -16.31 -7.36 -17.37
CA PRO A 329 -16.82 -7.10 -18.72
C PRO A 329 -15.91 -6.10 -19.47
N SER A 330 -15.78 -6.27 -20.80
CA SER A 330 -14.93 -5.40 -21.64
C SER A 330 -15.21 -3.90 -21.50
N ASP A 331 -16.49 -3.56 -21.22
CA ASP A 331 -16.97 -2.17 -21.19
C ASP A 331 -16.88 -1.51 -19.80
N GLY A 332 -16.41 -2.23 -18.77
CA GLY A 332 -16.37 -1.77 -17.37
C GLY A 332 -15.07 -2.04 -16.61
N MET A 333 -14.02 -2.56 -17.25
CA MET A 333 -12.78 -3.01 -16.59
C MET A 333 -12.14 -1.97 -15.66
N GLY A 334 -12.15 -0.70 -16.03
CA GLY A 334 -11.56 0.37 -15.21
C GLY A 334 -12.36 0.67 -13.94
N ALA A 335 -13.69 0.71 -14.06
CA ALA A 335 -14.59 0.94 -12.93
C ALA A 335 -14.56 -0.24 -11.93
N ASP A 336 -14.58 -1.47 -12.44
CA ASP A 336 -14.54 -2.68 -11.63
C ASP A 336 -13.21 -2.79 -10.85
N LEU A 337 -12.07 -2.52 -11.50
CA LEU A 337 -10.78 -2.49 -10.83
C LEU A 337 -10.69 -1.36 -9.79
N GLY A 338 -11.23 -0.19 -10.11
CA GLY A 338 -11.25 0.97 -9.20
C GLY A 338 -12.03 0.68 -7.92
N ALA A 339 -13.21 0.10 -8.06
CA ALA A 339 -14.08 -0.22 -6.92
C ALA A 339 -13.54 -1.44 -6.11
N ALA A 340 -12.96 -2.45 -6.76
CA ALA A 340 -12.25 -3.52 -6.08
C ALA A 340 -11.08 -2.99 -5.25
N ARG A 341 -10.29 -2.07 -5.80
CA ARG A 341 -9.19 -1.42 -5.06
C ARG A 341 -9.69 -0.58 -3.89
N ALA A 342 -10.82 0.11 -4.02
CA ALA A 342 -11.42 0.84 -2.90
C ALA A 342 -11.80 -0.10 -1.74
N LEU A 343 -12.41 -1.26 -2.05
CA LEU A 343 -12.69 -2.29 -1.06
C LEU A 343 -11.41 -2.83 -0.40
N PHE A 344 -10.37 -3.12 -1.19
CA PHE A 344 -9.09 -3.61 -0.67
C PHE A 344 -8.40 -2.60 0.23
N LEU A 345 -8.44 -1.32 -0.11
CA LEU A 345 -7.89 -0.24 0.72
C LEU A 345 -8.71 -0.05 2.00
N GLY A 346 -10.03 -0.22 1.93
CA GLY A 346 -10.90 -0.25 3.11
C GLY A 346 -10.54 -1.39 4.06
N ALA A 347 -10.38 -2.61 3.54
CA ALA A 347 -9.95 -3.77 4.32
C ALA A 347 -8.51 -3.57 4.89
N ASN A 348 -7.59 -3.04 4.09
CA ASN A 348 -6.24 -2.69 4.54
C ASN A 348 -6.26 -1.67 5.68
N ALA A 349 -7.18 -0.72 5.67
CA ALA A 349 -7.32 0.29 6.70
C ALA A 349 -7.73 -0.28 8.06
N ILE A 350 -8.53 -1.35 8.07
CA ILE A 350 -8.99 -2.01 9.31
C ILE A 350 -7.86 -2.82 9.96
N GLY A 351 -6.90 -3.32 9.17
CA GLY A 351 -5.81 -4.17 9.64
C GLY A 351 -5.02 -3.63 10.84
N PRO A 352 -4.51 -2.38 10.79
CA PRO A 352 -3.78 -1.80 11.93
C PRO A 352 -4.64 -1.64 13.19
N ALA A 353 -5.92 -1.24 13.05
CA ALA A 353 -6.84 -1.15 14.19
C ALA A 353 -7.05 -2.52 14.84
N TYR A 354 -7.26 -3.56 14.04
CA TYR A 354 -7.37 -4.94 14.54
C TYR A 354 -6.13 -5.36 15.32
N VAL A 355 -4.94 -5.22 14.73
CA VAL A 355 -3.69 -5.65 15.40
C VAL A 355 -3.47 -4.84 16.67
N GLY A 356 -3.64 -3.52 16.63
CA GLY A 356 -3.47 -2.67 17.80
C GLY A 356 -4.44 -3.01 18.94
N ILE A 357 -5.72 -3.23 18.63
CA ILE A 357 -6.74 -3.60 19.63
C ILE A 357 -6.41 -4.99 20.22
N VAL A 358 -6.17 -5.98 19.39
CA VAL A 358 -5.90 -7.35 19.87
C VAL A 358 -4.59 -7.39 20.65
N ALA A 359 -3.54 -6.68 20.23
CA ALA A 359 -2.28 -6.60 20.98
C ALA A 359 -2.46 -5.94 22.35
N THR A 360 -3.30 -4.91 22.47
CA THR A 360 -3.56 -4.22 23.74
C THR A 360 -4.36 -5.08 24.72
N TYR A 361 -5.38 -5.81 24.26
CA TYR A 361 -6.30 -6.55 25.15
C TYR A 361 -5.99 -8.04 25.27
N ALA A 362 -5.12 -8.57 24.42
CA ALA A 362 -4.64 -9.95 24.45
C ALA A 362 -3.12 -10.00 24.29
N ASN A 363 -2.63 -10.27 23.08
CA ASN A 363 -1.21 -10.22 22.72
C ASN A 363 -1.01 -10.17 21.20
N TYR A 364 0.24 -9.96 20.77
CA TYR A 364 0.60 -9.92 19.35
C TYR A 364 0.51 -11.28 18.65
N GLU A 365 0.78 -12.39 19.36
CA GLU A 365 0.70 -13.74 18.78
C GLU A 365 -0.74 -14.05 18.33
N ILE A 366 -1.73 -13.70 19.15
CA ILE A 366 -3.16 -13.86 18.80
C ILE A 366 -3.50 -12.94 17.62
N ALA A 367 -3.02 -11.69 17.62
CA ALA A 367 -3.28 -10.76 16.52
C ALA A 367 -2.72 -11.31 15.21
N PHE A 368 -1.46 -11.71 15.17
CA PHE A 368 -0.82 -12.24 13.96
C PHE A 368 -1.36 -13.61 13.56
N GLY A 369 -1.71 -14.46 14.54
CA GLY A 369 -2.40 -15.73 14.30
C GLY A 369 -3.75 -15.51 13.60
N GLY A 370 -4.53 -14.53 14.03
CA GLY A 370 -5.79 -14.16 13.36
C GLY A 370 -5.59 -13.67 11.93
N LEU A 371 -4.52 -12.92 11.65
CA LEU A 371 -4.17 -12.54 10.27
C LEU A 371 -3.81 -13.76 9.41
N ALA A 372 -3.10 -14.75 9.99
CA ALA A 372 -2.80 -16.00 9.28
C ALA A 372 -4.08 -16.81 8.97
N VAL A 373 -5.02 -16.87 9.91
CA VAL A 373 -6.33 -17.49 9.69
C VAL A 373 -7.11 -16.79 8.56
N CYS A 374 -7.08 -15.46 8.49
CA CYS A 374 -7.68 -14.72 7.37
C CYS A 374 -7.10 -15.12 6.01
N LEU A 375 -5.78 -15.36 5.94
CA LEU A 375 -5.14 -15.83 4.70
C LEU A 375 -5.57 -17.26 4.34
N LEU A 376 -5.73 -18.15 5.32
CA LEU A 376 -6.24 -19.51 5.09
C LEU A 376 -7.68 -19.47 4.55
N PHE A 377 -8.54 -18.62 5.10
CA PHE A 377 -9.88 -18.40 4.56
C PHE A 377 -9.85 -17.85 3.14
N ALA A 378 -8.98 -16.87 2.85
CA ALA A 378 -8.80 -16.32 1.51
C ALA A 378 -8.36 -17.41 0.51
N ALA A 379 -7.37 -18.23 0.87
CA ALA A 379 -6.93 -19.35 0.06
C ALA A 379 -8.03 -20.39 -0.17
N GLY A 380 -8.82 -20.72 0.87
CA GLY A 380 -9.96 -21.63 0.80
C GLY A 380 -11.06 -21.15 -0.15
N ILE A 381 -11.39 -19.84 -0.11
CA ILE A 381 -12.37 -19.23 -1.03
C ILE A 381 -11.90 -19.36 -2.48
N LEU A 382 -10.63 -19.02 -2.78
CA LEU A 382 -10.09 -19.13 -4.14
C LEU A 382 -9.96 -20.60 -4.60
N ALA A 383 -9.63 -21.53 -3.69
CA ALA A 383 -9.55 -22.95 -4.00
C ALA A 383 -10.93 -23.51 -4.39
N ARG A 384 -11.98 -23.18 -3.64
CA ARG A 384 -13.37 -23.54 -3.96
C ARG A 384 -13.79 -22.99 -5.33
N GLN A 385 -13.48 -21.71 -5.61
CA GLN A 385 -13.78 -21.10 -6.90
C GLN A 385 -13.11 -21.85 -8.06
N ARG A 386 -11.86 -22.28 -7.89
CA ARG A 386 -11.11 -23.05 -8.90
C ARG A 386 -11.74 -24.42 -9.16
N ILE A 387 -12.16 -25.14 -8.13
CA ILE A 387 -12.80 -26.46 -8.25
C ILE A 387 -14.11 -26.33 -9.04
N ASN A 388 -14.98 -25.39 -8.64
CA ASN A 388 -16.26 -25.17 -9.31
C ASN A 388 -16.12 -24.79 -10.80
N SER A 389 -15.02 -24.09 -11.16
CA SER A 389 -14.74 -23.75 -12.58
C SER A 389 -14.26 -24.94 -13.40
N THR A 390 -13.62 -25.94 -12.79
CA THR A 390 -13.12 -27.13 -13.46
C THR A 390 -14.23 -28.17 -13.69
N ASP A 391 -15.19 -28.24 -12.77
CA ASP A 391 -16.32 -29.16 -12.85
C ASP A 391 -17.36 -28.69 -13.88
N GLY A 392 -17.55 -27.38 -14.07
CA GLY A 392 -18.42 -26.83 -15.12
C GLY A 392 -17.91 -27.11 -16.54
N VAL A 393 -16.60 -27.14 -16.75
CA VAL A 393 -15.97 -27.46 -18.05
C VAL A 393 -16.02 -28.97 -18.39
N ARG A 394 -16.22 -29.83 -17.38
CA ARG A 394 -16.33 -31.30 -17.58
C ARG A 394 -17.76 -31.79 -17.78
N ALA A 395 -18.74 -30.93 -17.55
CA ALA A 395 -20.16 -31.25 -17.68
C ALA A 395 -20.76 -30.84 -19.03
N ASP A 396 -20.08 -30.07 -19.84
CA ASP A 396 -20.37 -29.74 -21.25
C ASP A 396 -19.50 -30.61 -22.19
#